data_871dafea30c0452eca0b292807abae9f
#
_entry.id   871dafea30c0452eca0b292807abae9f
#
_cell.length_a   1.000
_cell.length_b   1.000
_cell.length_c   1.000
_cell.angle_alpha   90.00
_cell.angle_beta   90.00
_cell.angle_gamma   90.00
#
_symmetry.space_group_name_H-M   'P 1'
#
loop_
_entity.id
_entity.type
_entity.pdbx_description
1 polymer ?
#
loop_
_entity_poly.entity_id
_entity_poly.type
_entity_poly.pdbx_seq_one_letter_code
_entity_poly.pdbx_strand_id
1 'polypeptide(L)'
;AGKPDFLAFNYYNTITVQAPQNTPDMQTTHDQQTGATEPGFYEGVVNPYLGRTRFGWEVDPVGFRTTLRAVYERYRLPLLVTENGLGDCDSLDADGTVTDDYRIEYLQAHIAQMQRAVEDGVEIIGYCPWSALDLISTHEGIRKRYGFIYVNRTDEKTLDLRRVPKKSFYWYRDVIRSAGIGKACAQPLRSIQIARG
;
A
#
# COMPACT_ATOMS: atom_id res chain seq x y z
N ALA A 1 -33.54 -1.79 7.52
CA ALA A 1 -32.09 -1.75 7.33
C ALA A 1 -31.80 -0.94 6.08
N GLY A 2 -30.99 0.13 6.20
CA GLY A 2 -30.63 0.97 5.07
C GLY A 2 -29.67 0.24 4.12
N LYS A 3 -29.87 0.38 2.83
CA LYS A 3 -28.90 -0.04 1.81
C LYS A 3 -27.85 1.08 1.71
N PRO A 4 -26.54 0.80 1.75
CA PRO A 4 -25.53 1.82 1.51
C PRO A 4 -25.53 2.27 0.04
N ASP A 5 -25.09 3.51 -0.23
CA ASP A 5 -24.98 4.06 -1.58
C ASP A 5 -23.68 3.62 -2.27
N PHE A 6 -22.62 3.33 -1.49
CA PHE A 6 -21.32 2.84 -1.96
C PHE A 6 -20.65 2.00 -0.87
N LEU A 7 -19.58 1.29 -1.25
CA LEU A 7 -18.70 0.58 -0.32
C LEU A 7 -17.33 1.23 -0.30
N ALA A 8 -16.77 1.37 0.90
CA ALA A 8 -15.44 1.91 1.11
C ALA A 8 -14.55 0.89 1.84
N PHE A 9 -13.29 0.77 1.44
CA PHE A 9 -12.34 -0.13 2.07
C PHE A 9 -10.90 0.31 1.90
N ASN A 10 -10.02 -0.22 2.78
CA ASN A 10 -8.58 -0.04 2.74
C ASN A 10 -7.92 -1.27 2.13
N TYR A 11 -6.86 -1.08 1.34
CA TYR A 11 -6.04 -2.16 0.82
C TYR A 11 -4.56 -1.83 0.97
N TYR A 12 -3.79 -2.72 1.60
CA TYR A 12 -2.36 -2.53 1.79
C TYR A 12 -1.52 -3.71 1.29
N ASN A 13 -1.95 -4.92 1.60
CA ASN A 13 -1.21 -6.14 1.31
C ASN A 13 -2.14 -7.34 1.14
N THR A 14 -1.60 -8.40 0.60
CA THR A 14 -2.18 -9.75 0.60
C THR A 14 -1.54 -10.56 1.72
N ILE A 15 -2.29 -11.46 2.32
CA ILE A 15 -1.78 -12.45 3.26
C ILE A 15 -1.86 -13.81 2.59
N THR A 16 -0.72 -14.47 2.47
CA THR A 16 -0.64 -15.83 1.92
C THR A 16 -0.73 -16.83 3.06
N VAL A 17 -1.57 -17.83 2.89
CA VAL A 17 -1.83 -18.85 3.92
C VAL A 17 -1.70 -20.25 3.35
N GLN A 18 -1.38 -21.21 4.22
CA GLN A 18 -1.39 -22.63 3.94
C GLN A 18 -2.25 -23.39 4.95
N ALA A 19 -2.51 -24.67 4.67
CA ALA A 19 -3.13 -25.55 5.65
C ALA A 19 -2.24 -25.65 6.90
N PRO A 20 -2.81 -25.61 8.11
CA PRO A 20 -2.02 -25.58 9.33
C PRO A 20 -1.28 -26.90 9.53
N GLN A 21 -0.04 -26.84 9.99
CA GLN A 21 0.76 -28.03 10.27
C GLN A 21 0.46 -28.65 11.63
N ASN A 22 -0.51 -28.12 12.38
CA ASN A 22 -0.97 -28.61 13.69
C ASN A 22 0.17 -28.90 14.68
N THR A 23 1.13 -28.00 14.78
CA THR A 23 2.18 -28.09 15.79
C THR A 23 1.62 -27.73 17.17
N PRO A 24 2.01 -28.42 18.26
CA PRO A 24 1.48 -28.17 19.61
C PRO A 24 1.62 -26.72 20.11
N ASP A 25 2.59 -25.98 19.58
CA ASP A 25 2.94 -24.61 20.00
C ASP A 25 2.39 -23.54 19.06
N MET A 26 1.52 -23.88 18.09
CA MET A 26 0.95 -22.92 17.17
C MET A 26 0.03 -21.93 17.91
N GLN A 27 0.34 -20.66 17.83
CA GLN A 27 -0.44 -19.59 18.45
C GLN A 27 -1.15 -18.75 17.40
N THR A 28 -2.32 -18.23 17.75
CA THR A 28 -3.02 -17.22 16.95
C THR A 28 -2.15 -15.97 16.83
N THR A 29 -1.90 -15.54 15.60
CA THR A 29 -1.23 -14.27 15.31
C THR A 29 -2.09 -13.42 14.38
N HIS A 30 -2.24 -12.15 14.73
CA HIS A 30 -2.94 -11.16 13.91
C HIS A 30 -2.00 -9.97 13.61
N ASP A 31 -0.70 -10.25 13.52
CA ASP A 31 0.29 -9.24 13.20
C ASP A 31 0.18 -8.86 11.73
N GLN A 32 -0.08 -7.60 11.45
CA GLN A 32 -0.15 -7.05 10.09
C GLN A 32 1.17 -7.20 9.31
N GLN A 33 2.29 -7.42 10.00
CA GLN A 33 3.62 -7.50 9.38
C GLN A 33 4.06 -8.94 9.12
N THR A 34 3.69 -9.88 9.97
CA THR A 34 4.13 -11.29 9.88
C THR A 34 3.06 -12.23 9.30
N GLY A 35 1.90 -11.69 8.97
CA GLY A 35 0.76 -12.48 8.52
C GLY A 35 -0.12 -12.95 9.68
N ALA A 36 -1.25 -13.56 9.33
CA ALA A 36 -2.21 -14.09 10.29
C ALA A 36 -2.13 -15.61 10.34
N THR A 37 -2.12 -16.17 11.54
CA THR A 37 -2.22 -17.62 11.78
C THR A 37 -3.36 -17.88 12.74
N GLU A 38 -4.25 -18.80 12.37
CA GLU A 38 -5.33 -19.28 13.23
C GLU A 38 -5.21 -20.81 13.38
N PRO A 39 -4.82 -21.31 14.56
CA PRO A 39 -4.62 -22.74 14.79
C PRO A 39 -5.85 -23.56 14.37
N GLY A 40 -5.62 -24.65 13.63
CA GLY A 40 -6.68 -25.52 13.11
C GLY A 40 -7.38 -25.02 11.85
N PHE A 41 -7.16 -23.76 11.43
CA PHE A 41 -7.78 -23.19 10.24
C PHE A 41 -6.76 -22.85 9.16
N TYR A 42 -5.75 -22.03 9.48
CA TYR A 42 -4.70 -21.64 8.52
C TYR A 42 -3.44 -21.16 9.22
N GLU A 43 -2.34 -21.22 8.51
CA GLU A 43 -1.03 -20.71 8.91
C GLU A 43 -0.54 -19.69 7.87
N GLY A 44 -0.15 -18.50 8.34
CA GLY A 44 0.45 -17.45 7.50
C GLY A 44 1.84 -17.86 7.01
N VAL A 45 2.07 -17.75 5.71
CA VAL A 45 3.36 -18.06 5.08
C VAL A 45 3.79 -16.95 4.14
N VAL A 46 5.09 -16.87 3.89
CA VAL A 46 5.65 -15.94 2.91
C VAL A 46 5.35 -16.43 1.50
N ASN A 47 4.77 -15.57 0.65
CA ASN A 47 4.58 -15.87 -0.75
C ASN A 47 5.91 -15.75 -1.52
N PRO A 48 6.41 -16.82 -2.15
CA PRO A 48 7.68 -16.77 -2.88
C PRO A 48 7.62 -15.98 -4.19
N TYR A 49 6.42 -15.60 -4.64
CA TYR A 49 6.19 -14.90 -5.92
C TYR A 49 5.91 -13.40 -5.75
N LEU A 50 5.73 -12.91 -4.51
CA LEU A 50 5.45 -11.51 -4.24
C LEU A 50 6.66 -10.82 -3.62
N GLY A 51 6.92 -9.59 -4.07
CA GLY A 51 7.84 -8.69 -3.39
C GLY A 51 7.29 -8.25 -2.04
N ARG A 52 8.17 -7.80 -1.15
CA ARG A 52 7.79 -7.30 0.19
C ARG A 52 8.35 -5.91 0.43
N THR A 53 7.59 -5.11 1.17
CA THR A 53 8.08 -3.83 1.69
C THR A 53 9.16 -4.07 2.76
N ARG A 54 9.92 -3.04 3.11
CA ARG A 54 10.88 -3.10 4.22
C ARG A 54 10.26 -3.57 5.54
N PHE A 55 8.99 -3.28 5.74
CA PHE A 55 8.22 -3.66 6.94
C PHE A 55 7.44 -4.97 6.75
N GLY A 56 7.79 -5.78 5.77
CA GLY A 56 7.32 -7.15 5.62
C GLY A 56 5.98 -7.33 4.89
N TRP A 57 5.30 -6.27 4.45
CA TRP A 57 4.04 -6.39 3.73
C TRP A 57 4.26 -6.90 2.30
N GLU A 58 3.45 -7.85 1.88
CA GLU A 58 3.47 -8.35 0.50
C GLU A 58 2.90 -7.29 -0.45
N VAL A 59 3.61 -7.05 -1.55
CA VAL A 59 3.22 -6.07 -2.58
C VAL A 59 2.48 -6.82 -3.68
N ASP A 60 1.15 -6.72 -3.69
CA ASP A 60 0.28 -7.45 -4.61
C ASP A 60 -0.73 -6.55 -5.34
N PRO A 61 -0.30 -5.83 -6.38
CA PRO A 61 -1.22 -5.02 -7.17
C PRO A 61 -2.26 -5.85 -7.94
N VAL A 62 -1.96 -7.11 -8.29
CA VAL A 62 -2.94 -8.01 -8.92
C VAL A 62 -4.00 -8.44 -7.92
N GLY A 63 -3.62 -8.75 -6.69
CA GLY A 63 -4.54 -9.02 -5.57
C GLY A 63 -5.47 -7.83 -5.31
N PHE A 64 -4.96 -6.60 -5.43
CA PHE A 64 -5.79 -5.39 -5.35
C PHE A 64 -6.89 -5.37 -6.41
N ARG A 65 -6.55 -5.62 -7.70
CA ARG A 65 -7.56 -5.73 -8.78
C ARG A 65 -8.56 -6.84 -8.51
N THR A 66 -8.08 -7.99 -8.05
CA THR A 66 -8.94 -9.14 -7.71
C THR A 66 -9.91 -8.79 -6.59
N THR A 67 -9.46 -8.08 -5.55
CA THR A 67 -10.29 -7.60 -4.44
C THR A 67 -11.36 -6.62 -4.94
N LEU A 68 -10.98 -5.64 -5.76
CA LEU A 68 -11.92 -4.67 -6.36
C LEU A 68 -13.04 -5.39 -7.13
N ARG A 69 -12.68 -6.35 -7.97
CA ARG A 69 -13.64 -7.14 -8.75
C ARG A 69 -14.55 -7.98 -7.85
N ALA A 70 -13.97 -8.71 -6.90
CA ALA A 70 -14.72 -9.59 -6.01
C ALA A 70 -15.75 -8.83 -5.16
N VAL A 71 -15.35 -7.68 -4.61
CA VAL A 71 -16.24 -6.82 -3.81
C VAL A 71 -17.34 -6.24 -4.69
N TYR A 72 -17.00 -5.70 -5.86
CA TYR A 72 -17.98 -5.15 -6.79
C TYR A 72 -18.96 -6.21 -7.32
N GLU A 73 -18.46 -7.39 -7.68
CA GLU A 73 -19.29 -8.49 -8.16
C GLU A 73 -20.31 -8.94 -7.11
N ARG A 74 -19.89 -8.99 -5.84
CA ARG A 74 -20.75 -9.41 -4.73
C ARG A 74 -21.85 -8.40 -4.39
N TYR A 75 -21.53 -7.12 -4.39
CA TYR A 75 -22.42 -6.09 -3.84
C TYR A 75 -23.06 -5.20 -4.90
N ARG A 76 -22.47 -5.08 -6.07
CA ARG A 76 -22.94 -4.21 -7.18
C ARG A 76 -23.18 -2.77 -6.73
N LEU A 77 -22.29 -2.23 -5.93
CA LEU A 77 -22.27 -0.86 -5.45
C LEU A 77 -20.95 -0.18 -5.85
N PRO A 78 -20.97 1.14 -6.12
CA PRO A 78 -19.74 1.89 -6.36
C PRO A 78 -18.71 1.69 -5.25
N LEU A 79 -17.42 1.65 -5.60
CA LEU A 79 -16.33 1.43 -4.65
C LEU A 79 -15.51 2.71 -4.41
N LEU A 80 -15.17 2.96 -3.15
CA LEU A 80 -14.21 3.97 -2.74
C LEU A 80 -13.03 3.29 -2.06
N VAL A 81 -11.83 3.43 -2.61
CA VAL A 81 -10.60 3.02 -1.92
C VAL A 81 -10.21 4.14 -0.99
N THR A 82 -10.42 3.95 0.31
CA THR A 82 -10.17 4.97 1.33
C THR A 82 -8.73 5.05 1.77
N GLU A 83 -7.98 3.94 1.63
CA GLU A 83 -6.55 3.92 1.87
C GLU A 83 -5.87 2.88 0.98
N ASN A 84 -4.74 3.28 0.37
CA ASN A 84 -3.77 2.39 -0.25
C ASN A 84 -2.40 3.07 -0.24
N GLY A 85 -1.35 2.34 0.15
CA GLY A 85 -0.01 2.89 0.24
C GLY A 85 0.96 1.95 0.95
N LEU A 86 2.17 2.43 1.15
CA LEU A 86 3.17 1.72 1.95
C LEU A 86 3.94 2.69 2.82
N GLY A 87 4.47 2.18 3.93
CA GLY A 87 5.44 2.88 4.74
C GLY A 87 6.87 2.39 4.48
N ASP A 88 7.82 3.31 4.44
CA ASP A 88 9.25 3.01 4.40
C ASP A 88 10.04 4.07 5.19
N CYS A 89 11.37 3.89 5.27
CA CYS A 89 12.27 4.83 5.95
C CYS A 89 12.75 5.88 4.95
N ASP A 90 12.21 7.09 5.07
CA ASP A 90 12.67 8.24 4.27
C ASP A 90 13.60 9.14 5.09
N SER A 91 14.54 9.77 4.43
CA SER A 91 15.44 10.78 4.99
C SER A 91 15.54 11.98 4.04
N LEU A 92 15.94 13.11 4.59
CA LEU A 92 16.34 14.25 3.78
C LEU A 92 17.69 13.97 3.13
N ASP A 93 17.76 14.17 1.83
CA ASP A 93 19.00 14.19 1.06
C ASP A 93 19.83 15.45 1.38
N ALA A 94 21.10 15.49 0.96
CA ALA A 94 22.00 16.61 1.26
C ALA A 94 21.50 17.96 0.67
N ASP A 95 20.72 17.92 -0.41
CA ASP A 95 20.09 19.08 -1.02
C ASP A 95 18.74 19.47 -0.39
N GLY A 96 18.30 18.74 0.64
CA GLY A 96 17.04 18.97 1.33
C GLY A 96 15.81 18.41 0.63
N THR A 97 15.98 17.54 -0.37
CA THR A 97 14.92 16.79 -1.03
C THR A 97 14.69 15.43 -0.37
N VAL A 98 13.66 14.70 -0.79
CA VAL A 98 13.40 13.32 -0.38
C VAL A 98 13.06 12.49 -1.61
N THR A 99 13.90 11.49 -1.88
CA THR A 99 13.75 10.58 -3.01
C THR A 99 13.08 9.30 -2.55
N ASP A 100 11.83 9.07 -2.98
CA ASP A 100 11.00 7.93 -2.60
C ASP A 100 10.45 7.19 -3.83
N ASP A 101 11.35 6.77 -4.74
CA ASP A 101 11.01 6.06 -5.99
C ASP A 101 10.23 4.78 -5.73
N TYR A 102 10.54 4.04 -4.66
CA TYR A 102 9.82 2.85 -4.25
C TYR A 102 8.30 3.10 -4.03
N ARG A 103 7.93 4.31 -3.53
CA ARG A 103 6.53 4.71 -3.35
C ARG A 103 5.86 4.96 -4.69
N ILE A 104 6.58 5.60 -5.62
CA ILE A 104 6.11 5.81 -6.98
C ILE A 104 5.84 4.47 -7.66
N GLU A 105 6.78 3.53 -7.58
CA GLU A 105 6.65 2.19 -8.17
C GLU A 105 5.45 1.42 -7.59
N TYR A 106 5.28 1.45 -6.27
CA TYR A 106 4.15 0.81 -5.60
C TYR A 106 2.80 1.39 -6.07
N LEU A 107 2.66 2.72 -6.00
CA LEU A 107 1.42 3.40 -6.37
C LEU A 107 1.12 3.25 -7.86
N GLN A 108 2.13 3.33 -8.71
CA GLN A 108 2.01 3.12 -10.15
C GLN A 108 1.46 1.74 -10.47
N ALA A 109 2.00 0.70 -9.84
CA ALA A 109 1.54 -0.67 -10.05
C ALA A 109 0.09 -0.87 -9.59
N HIS A 110 -0.28 -0.34 -8.42
CA HIS A 110 -1.64 -0.47 -7.88
C HIS A 110 -2.66 0.34 -8.69
N ILE A 111 -2.35 1.60 -9.05
CA ILE A 111 -3.24 2.43 -9.88
C ILE A 111 -3.42 1.82 -11.27
N ALA A 112 -2.37 1.23 -11.86
CA ALA A 112 -2.50 0.52 -13.14
C ALA A 112 -3.46 -0.66 -13.06
N GLN A 113 -3.44 -1.41 -11.96
CA GLN A 113 -4.38 -2.52 -11.75
C GLN A 113 -5.79 -2.03 -11.41
N MET A 114 -5.92 -0.89 -10.73
CA MET A 114 -7.22 -0.24 -10.53
C MET A 114 -7.84 0.22 -11.84
N GLN A 115 -7.06 0.80 -12.76
CA GLN A 115 -7.54 1.17 -14.10
C GLN A 115 -8.05 -0.05 -14.88
N ARG A 116 -7.33 -1.18 -14.81
CA ARG A 116 -7.79 -2.45 -15.39
C ARG A 116 -9.08 -2.96 -14.74
N ALA A 117 -9.27 -2.76 -13.43
CA ALA A 117 -10.54 -3.10 -12.79
C ALA A 117 -11.70 -2.26 -13.34
N VAL A 118 -11.48 -0.96 -13.62
CA VAL A 118 -12.48 -0.11 -14.29
C VAL A 118 -12.77 -0.62 -15.70
N GLU A 119 -11.75 -1.01 -16.46
CA GLU A 119 -11.91 -1.65 -17.79
C GLU A 119 -12.70 -2.97 -17.70
N ASP A 120 -12.58 -3.73 -16.61
CA ASP A 120 -13.36 -4.93 -16.30
C ASP A 120 -14.83 -4.60 -15.92
N GLY A 121 -15.20 -3.31 -15.82
CA GLY A 121 -16.56 -2.87 -15.49
C GLY A 121 -16.81 -2.57 -14.01
N VAL A 122 -15.76 -2.49 -13.19
CA VAL A 122 -15.89 -2.08 -11.77
C VAL A 122 -16.11 -0.58 -11.70
N GLU A 123 -17.16 -0.14 -11.00
CA GLU A 123 -17.42 1.27 -10.74
C GLU A 123 -16.61 1.74 -9.54
N ILE A 124 -15.60 2.60 -9.78
CA ILE A 124 -14.74 3.17 -8.73
C ILE A 124 -14.98 4.68 -8.71
N ILE A 125 -15.48 5.20 -7.58
CA ILE A 125 -15.81 6.62 -7.41
C ILE A 125 -14.69 7.43 -6.76
N GLY A 126 -13.65 6.78 -6.22
CA GLY A 126 -12.52 7.50 -5.65
C GLY A 126 -11.41 6.59 -5.17
N TYR A 127 -10.22 7.20 -5.03
CA TYR A 127 -9.00 6.56 -4.55
C TYR A 127 -8.20 7.53 -3.70
N CYS A 128 -7.92 7.16 -2.46
CA CYS A 128 -7.19 7.96 -1.49
C CYS A 128 -5.88 7.25 -1.10
N PRO A 129 -4.73 7.72 -1.58
CA PRO A 129 -3.46 7.18 -1.12
C PRO A 129 -3.21 7.47 0.37
N TRP A 130 -2.65 6.51 1.08
CA TRP A 130 -2.19 6.69 2.45
C TRP A 130 -0.69 6.97 2.47
N SER A 131 -0.22 8.19 2.80
CA SER A 131 -1.02 9.32 3.27
C SER A 131 -0.50 10.63 2.68
N ALA A 132 -1.19 11.75 2.92
CA ALA A 132 -0.74 13.07 2.45
C ALA A 132 0.53 13.53 3.15
N LEU A 133 0.62 13.34 4.48
CA LEU A 133 1.74 13.75 5.35
C LEU A 133 2.32 12.52 6.05
N ASP A 134 3.62 12.55 6.36
CA ASP A 134 4.19 11.60 7.30
C ASP A 134 3.48 11.72 8.64
N LEU A 135 3.10 10.59 9.19
CA LEU A 135 2.40 10.46 10.46
C LEU A 135 3.06 9.38 11.33
N ILE A 136 2.68 9.33 12.59
CA ILE A 136 3.18 8.31 13.51
C ILE A 136 2.43 7.01 13.24
N SER A 137 3.17 5.99 12.80
CA SER A 137 2.66 4.62 12.71
C SER A 137 2.35 4.08 14.10
N THR A 138 1.25 3.36 14.26
CA THR A 138 0.85 2.78 15.53
C THR A 138 1.84 1.74 16.08
N HIS A 139 2.60 1.07 15.21
CA HIS A 139 3.53 0.00 15.60
C HIS A 139 5.00 0.40 15.43
N GLU A 140 5.30 1.34 14.50
CA GLU A 140 6.68 1.60 14.07
C GLU A 140 7.13 3.06 14.28
N GLY A 141 6.31 3.88 14.93
CA GLY A 141 6.62 5.28 15.13
C GLY A 141 6.68 6.08 13.84
N ILE A 142 7.38 7.24 13.86
CA ILE A 142 7.54 8.08 12.67
C ILE A 142 8.60 7.53 11.70
N ARG A 143 9.42 6.58 12.12
CA ARG A 143 10.43 5.96 11.24
C ARG A 143 9.79 5.27 10.03
N LYS A 144 8.57 4.73 10.18
CA LYS A 144 7.77 4.19 9.07
C LYS A 144 6.92 5.30 8.49
N ARG A 145 7.39 5.88 7.41
CA ARG A 145 6.83 7.06 6.77
C ARG A 145 5.91 6.69 5.62
N TYR A 146 4.70 7.23 5.65
CA TYR A 146 3.66 6.92 4.64
C TYR A 146 3.37 8.09 3.70
N GLY A 147 3.75 9.31 4.09
CA GLY A 147 3.29 10.53 3.42
C GLY A 147 3.95 10.81 2.09
N PHE A 148 3.25 11.57 1.25
CA PHE A 148 3.84 12.29 0.13
C PHE A 148 4.68 13.49 0.57
N ILE A 149 4.42 14.00 1.76
CA ILE A 149 5.12 15.13 2.37
C ILE A 149 5.87 14.63 3.60
N TYR A 150 7.19 14.76 3.55
CA TYR A 150 8.07 14.46 4.68
C TYR A 150 7.86 15.48 5.80
N VAL A 151 7.80 15.00 7.03
CA VAL A 151 7.77 15.82 8.24
C VAL A 151 9.10 15.65 8.98
N ASN A 152 9.84 16.75 9.16
CA ASN A 152 11.16 16.71 9.78
C ASN A 152 11.06 16.50 11.31
N ARG A 153 10.97 15.23 11.69
CA ARG A 153 11.01 14.76 13.07
C ARG A 153 11.55 13.33 13.15
N THR A 154 12.01 12.91 14.33
CA THR A 154 12.32 11.51 14.66
C THR A 154 11.35 10.99 15.72
N ASP A 155 11.48 9.74 16.12
CA ASP A 155 10.70 9.18 17.22
C ASP A 155 11.02 9.87 18.55
N GLU A 156 12.27 10.31 18.75
CA GLU A 156 12.75 10.92 19.98
C GLU A 156 12.63 12.46 19.98
N LYS A 157 12.66 13.10 18.81
CA LYS A 157 12.75 14.57 18.70
C LYS A 157 11.79 15.13 17.66
N THR A 158 11.07 16.19 18.02
CA THR A 158 10.19 16.92 17.10
C THR A 158 10.91 17.75 16.05
N LEU A 159 12.20 18.09 16.28
CA LEU A 159 12.98 18.97 15.41
C LEU A 159 12.22 20.25 15.05
N ASP A 160 12.30 20.71 13.79
CA ASP A 160 11.62 21.91 13.29
C ASP A 160 10.24 21.65 12.66
N LEU A 161 9.85 20.38 12.54
CA LEU A 161 8.59 19.94 11.91
C LEU A 161 8.40 20.47 10.46
N ARG A 162 9.48 20.87 9.79
CA ARG A 162 9.42 21.34 8.39
C ARG A 162 8.78 20.26 7.50
N ARG A 163 7.90 20.70 6.59
CA ARG A 163 7.24 19.85 5.60
C ARG A 163 7.99 19.97 4.27
N VAL A 164 8.41 18.83 3.73
CA VAL A 164 9.11 18.79 2.44
C VAL A 164 8.37 17.84 1.51
N PRO A 165 7.82 18.35 0.37
CA PRO A 165 7.23 17.46 -0.63
C PRO A 165 8.26 16.49 -1.16
N LYS A 166 7.94 15.18 -1.12
CA LYS A 166 8.79 14.12 -1.64
C LYS A 166 8.68 14.03 -3.18
N LYS A 167 9.54 13.25 -3.81
CA LYS A 167 9.49 13.01 -5.26
C LYS A 167 8.12 12.46 -5.69
N SER A 168 7.54 11.55 -4.91
CA SER A 168 6.22 10.98 -5.14
C SER A 168 5.08 12.01 -5.10
N PHE A 169 5.20 13.10 -4.35
CA PHE A 169 4.22 14.19 -4.34
C PHE A 169 4.05 14.82 -5.72
N TYR A 170 5.16 15.14 -6.38
CA TYR A 170 5.13 15.74 -7.70
C TYR A 170 4.64 14.76 -8.75
N TRP A 171 5.07 13.50 -8.68
CA TRP A 171 4.60 12.44 -9.56
C TRP A 171 3.07 12.24 -9.43
N TYR A 172 2.54 12.12 -8.20
CA TYR A 172 1.12 11.91 -7.98
C TYR A 172 0.27 13.12 -8.39
N ARG A 173 0.75 14.34 -8.15
CA ARG A 173 0.14 15.55 -8.71
C ARG A 173 -0.04 15.46 -10.22
N ASP A 174 0.96 14.97 -10.92
CA ASP A 174 0.94 14.86 -12.38
C ASP A 174 0.03 13.72 -12.86
N VAL A 175 -0.06 12.62 -12.10
CA VAL A 175 -1.07 11.55 -12.30
C VAL A 175 -2.50 12.12 -12.21
N ILE A 176 -2.80 12.91 -11.18
CA ILE A 176 -4.11 13.56 -11.03
C ILE A 176 -4.41 14.48 -12.20
N ARG A 177 -3.46 15.32 -12.60
CA ARG A 177 -3.62 16.30 -13.70
C ARG A 177 -3.83 15.64 -15.06
N SER A 178 -3.24 14.50 -15.29
CA SER A 178 -3.38 13.76 -16.55
C SER A 178 -4.59 12.83 -16.60
N ALA A 179 -5.41 12.82 -15.55
CA ALA A 179 -6.54 11.88 -15.38
C ALA A 179 -6.16 10.42 -15.58
N GLY A 180 -4.96 10.04 -15.16
CA GLY A 180 -4.47 8.65 -15.21
C GLY A 180 -2.98 8.52 -15.47
N ILE A 181 -2.49 7.29 -15.45
CA ILE A 181 -1.07 6.97 -15.60
C ILE A 181 -0.56 7.11 -17.06
N GLY A 182 -1.46 7.28 -18.04
CA GLY A 182 -1.20 7.10 -19.48
C GLY A 182 -0.08 7.93 -20.12
N LYS A 183 0.40 9.03 -19.51
CA LYS A 183 1.53 9.82 -20.00
C LYS A 183 2.67 10.00 -19.00
N ALA A 184 2.44 9.75 -17.71
CA ALA A 184 3.47 9.87 -16.67
C ALA A 184 4.37 8.63 -16.57
N CYS A 185 4.02 7.52 -17.22
CA CYS A 185 4.63 6.21 -17.06
C CYS A 185 5.31 5.67 -18.31
N ALA A 186 6.01 6.50 -19.06
CA ALA A 186 6.86 6.04 -20.16
C ALA A 186 8.21 5.46 -19.70
N GLN A 187 8.44 5.28 -18.40
CA GLN A 187 9.64 4.59 -17.91
C GLN A 187 9.29 3.14 -17.55
N PRO A 188 10.04 2.15 -18.10
CA PRO A 188 9.84 0.75 -17.74
C PRO A 188 10.15 0.54 -16.26
N LEU A 189 9.30 -0.21 -15.57
CA LEU A 189 9.53 -0.69 -14.20
C LEU A 189 10.93 -1.32 -14.13
N ARG A 190 11.87 -0.66 -13.46
CA ARG A 190 13.08 -1.34 -13.02
C ARG A 190 12.64 -2.36 -11.98
N SER A 191 13.02 -3.61 -12.19
CA SER A 191 12.72 -4.72 -11.30
C SER A 191 12.97 -4.28 -9.84
N ILE A 192 11.92 -4.35 -9.01
CA ILE A 192 12.04 -4.22 -7.56
C ILE A 192 13.12 -5.22 -7.16
N GLN A 193 14.24 -4.73 -6.63
CA GLN A 193 15.27 -5.62 -6.10
C GLN A 193 14.66 -6.37 -4.93
N ILE A 194 14.28 -7.61 -5.18
CA ILE A 194 13.89 -8.56 -4.14
C ILE A 194 15.14 -8.76 -3.30
N ALA A 195 15.14 -8.28 -2.07
CA ALA A 195 16.12 -8.68 -1.08
C ALA A 195 15.98 -10.19 -0.90
N ARG A 196 16.86 -10.96 -1.57
CA ARG A 196 17.01 -12.39 -1.32
C ARG A 196 17.79 -12.49 -0.01
N GLY A 197 17.11 -12.81 1.07
CA GLY A 197 17.70 -13.26 2.31
C GLY A 197 18.02 -14.75 2.25
#